data_6e8c389e8076b2113628ceb4e57bc851
#
_entry.id   6e8c389e8076b2113628ceb4e57bc851
#
_cell.length_a   1.000
_cell.length_b   1.000
_cell.length_c   1.000
_cell.angle_alpha   90.00
_cell.angle_beta   90.00
_cell.angle_gamma   90.00
#
_symmetry.space_group_name_H-M   'P 1'
#
loop_
_entity.id
_entity.type
_entity.pdbx_description
1 polymer ?
#
loop_
_entity_poly.entity_id
_entity_poly.type
_entity_poly.pdbx_seq_one_letter_code
_entity_poly.pdbx_strand_id
1 'polypeptide(L)'
;SYYTGTIFEVTMDDFGGSVAGGGRYDKMIGKFTGQDTPACGFSIGFERIVMLLLENGYEVPTVKEKKAYLLEKKMTKEGLLKVMSLAKTDRQAGKQVLIVNMKKNKKFQKEQLAEDGYTEIVDCYADSVENL
;
A
#
# COMPACT_ATOMS: atom_id res chain seq x y z
N SER A 1 -12.56 -28.30 14.63
CA SER A 1 -12.44 -26.85 14.33
C SER A 1 -11.59 -26.20 15.40
N TYR A 2 -10.68 -25.33 15.03
CA TYR A 2 -9.88 -24.52 15.97
C TYR A 2 -10.55 -23.19 16.33
N TYR A 3 -11.67 -22.86 15.69
CA TYR A 3 -12.43 -21.66 15.98
C TYR A 3 -13.15 -21.74 17.33
N THR A 4 -13.15 -20.63 18.06
CA THR A 4 -13.72 -20.51 19.41
C THR A 4 -14.88 -19.51 19.47
N GLY A 5 -15.25 -18.92 18.35
CA GLY A 5 -16.32 -17.93 18.25
C GLY A 5 -16.80 -17.73 16.82
N THR A 6 -17.11 -16.50 16.48
CA THR A 6 -17.62 -16.13 15.15
C THR A 6 -16.71 -16.63 14.03
N ILE A 7 -17.31 -17.23 13.02
CA ILE A 7 -16.68 -17.63 11.75
C ILE A 7 -17.36 -16.81 10.65
N PHE A 8 -16.59 -16.38 9.65
CA PHE A 8 -17.12 -15.69 8.49
C PHE A 8 -16.49 -16.23 7.20
N GLU A 9 -17.25 -16.17 6.15
CA GLU A 9 -16.81 -16.44 4.78
C GLU A 9 -17.17 -15.28 3.87
N VAL A 10 -16.35 -15.07 2.85
CA VAL A 10 -16.60 -14.14 1.76
C VAL A 10 -16.83 -14.94 0.50
N THR A 11 -18.01 -14.80 -0.07
CA THR A 11 -18.39 -15.41 -1.33
C THR A 11 -18.50 -14.34 -2.41
N MET A 12 -18.31 -14.72 -3.66
CA MET A 12 -18.60 -13.87 -4.82
C MET A 12 -19.81 -14.46 -5.55
N ASP A 13 -20.72 -13.60 -5.99
CA ASP A 13 -21.99 -14.02 -6.62
C ASP A 13 -21.76 -14.86 -7.88
N ASP A 14 -20.72 -14.54 -8.65
CA ASP A 14 -20.35 -15.22 -9.90
C ASP A 14 -19.47 -16.47 -9.68
N PHE A 15 -19.15 -16.78 -8.43
CA PHE A 15 -18.28 -17.90 -8.09
C PHE A 15 -18.91 -18.77 -7.01
N GLY A 16 -19.22 -20.03 -7.34
CA GLY A 16 -19.91 -20.97 -6.44
C GLY A 16 -19.13 -21.42 -5.19
N GLY A 17 -18.14 -20.66 -4.74
CA GLY A 17 -17.30 -20.98 -3.59
C GLY A 17 -16.79 -19.77 -2.82
N SER A 18 -16.21 -20.04 -1.66
CA SER A 18 -15.58 -19.03 -0.81
C SER A 18 -14.27 -18.53 -1.42
N VAL A 19 -14.06 -17.21 -1.45
CA VAL A 19 -12.82 -16.55 -1.86
C VAL A 19 -11.96 -16.08 -0.70
N ALA A 20 -12.56 -15.95 0.49
CA ALA A 20 -11.85 -15.65 1.72
C ALA A 20 -12.65 -16.17 2.91
N GLY A 21 -12.00 -16.32 4.04
CA GLY A 21 -12.68 -16.72 5.26
C GLY A 21 -11.82 -16.60 6.49
N GLY A 22 -12.44 -16.61 7.64
CA GLY A 22 -11.75 -16.48 8.91
C GLY A 22 -12.66 -16.61 10.11
N GLY A 23 -12.13 -16.25 11.26
CA GLY A 23 -12.89 -16.27 12.50
C GLY A 23 -12.05 -16.05 13.73
N ARG A 24 -12.67 -16.22 14.88
CA ARG A 24 -12.04 -16.10 16.18
C ARG A 24 -11.45 -17.45 16.63
N TYR A 25 -10.19 -17.43 17.14
CA TYR A 25 -9.44 -18.63 17.54
C TYR A 25 -8.56 -18.41 18.77
N ASP A 26 -9.14 -18.10 19.90
CA ASP A 26 -8.45 -17.69 21.15
C ASP A 26 -7.42 -18.70 21.65
N LYS A 27 -7.62 -19.99 21.43
CA LYS A 27 -6.76 -21.07 21.95
C LYS A 27 -5.59 -21.43 21.04
N MET A 28 -5.60 -20.99 19.79
CA MET A 28 -4.56 -21.38 18.82
C MET A 28 -3.21 -20.73 19.17
N ILE A 29 -3.23 -19.47 19.53
CA ILE A 29 -2.04 -18.70 19.91
C ILE A 29 -1.43 -19.30 21.20
N GLY A 30 -2.26 -19.71 22.14
CA GLY A 30 -1.82 -20.32 23.41
C GLY A 30 -0.99 -21.58 23.24
N LYS A 31 -1.20 -22.35 22.15
CA LYS A 31 -0.39 -23.53 21.84
C LYS A 31 1.09 -23.18 21.54
N PHE A 32 1.35 -21.97 21.08
CA PHE A 32 2.69 -21.48 20.77
C PHE A 32 3.30 -20.64 21.90
N THR A 33 2.48 -19.90 22.63
CA THR A 33 2.93 -18.95 23.66
C THR A 33 2.80 -19.47 25.08
N GLY A 34 2.04 -20.57 25.29
CA GLY A 34 1.73 -21.11 26.61
C GLY A 34 0.63 -20.33 27.35
N GLN A 35 0.04 -19.30 26.76
CA GLN A 35 -1.02 -18.49 27.35
C GLN A 35 -2.17 -18.30 26.35
N ASP A 36 -3.40 -18.55 26.82
CA ASP A 36 -4.58 -18.29 26.01
C ASP A 36 -4.67 -16.80 25.65
N THR A 37 -4.66 -16.50 24.37
CA THR A 37 -4.67 -15.14 23.85
C THR A 37 -5.82 -14.99 22.88
N PRO A 38 -6.78 -14.07 23.12
CA PRO A 38 -7.86 -13.78 22.18
C PRO A 38 -7.28 -13.34 20.83
N ALA A 39 -7.69 -14.02 19.78
CA ALA A 39 -7.22 -13.75 18.43
C ALA A 39 -8.32 -13.97 17.40
N CYS A 40 -8.27 -13.20 16.35
CA CYS A 40 -9.05 -13.41 15.14
C CYS A 40 -8.16 -13.19 13.91
N GLY A 41 -8.54 -13.79 12.82
CA GLY A 41 -7.83 -13.61 11.57
C GLY A 41 -8.63 -14.13 10.39
N PHE A 42 -8.07 -13.92 9.22
CA PHE A 42 -8.67 -14.40 7.99
C PHE A 42 -7.58 -14.79 6.98
N SER A 43 -7.97 -15.58 6.02
CA SER A 43 -7.17 -15.90 4.85
C SER A 43 -7.93 -15.54 3.58
N ILE A 44 -7.16 -15.20 2.54
CA ILE A 44 -7.68 -14.90 1.21
C ILE A 44 -7.19 -15.99 0.27
N GLY A 45 -8.09 -16.55 -0.53
CA GLY A 45 -7.75 -17.50 -1.58
C GLY A 45 -7.09 -16.80 -2.77
N PHE A 46 -5.81 -16.47 -2.64
CA PHE A 46 -5.06 -15.67 -3.62
C PHE A 46 -5.18 -16.22 -5.04
N GLU A 47 -4.86 -17.49 -5.24
CA GLU A 47 -4.92 -18.13 -6.56
C GLU A 47 -6.33 -18.07 -7.15
N ARG A 48 -7.35 -18.28 -6.31
CA ARG A 48 -8.75 -18.23 -6.69
C ARG A 48 -9.18 -16.86 -7.18
N ILE A 49 -8.75 -15.80 -6.47
CA ILE A 49 -9.01 -14.41 -6.86
C ILE A 49 -8.28 -14.07 -8.16
N VAL A 50 -7.02 -14.47 -8.30
CA VAL A 50 -6.25 -14.25 -9.53
C VAL A 50 -6.92 -14.93 -10.73
N MET A 51 -7.37 -16.18 -10.57
CA MET A 51 -8.11 -16.88 -11.65
C MET A 51 -9.37 -16.12 -12.05
N LEU A 52 -10.17 -15.70 -11.08
CA LEU A 52 -11.41 -14.93 -11.34
C LEU A 52 -11.11 -13.59 -12.05
N LEU A 53 -10.06 -12.89 -11.66
CA LEU A 53 -9.65 -11.66 -12.31
C LEU A 53 -9.25 -11.91 -13.78
N LEU A 54 -8.47 -12.96 -14.04
CA LEU A 54 -8.05 -13.33 -15.40
C LEU A 54 -9.24 -13.76 -16.27
N GLU A 55 -10.15 -14.57 -15.74
CA GLU A 55 -11.36 -15.00 -16.44
C GLU A 55 -12.28 -13.82 -16.79
N ASN A 56 -12.30 -12.79 -15.96
CA ASN A 56 -13.05 -11.55 -16.20
C ASN A 56 -12.25 -10.52 -17.03
N GLY A 57 -11.11 -10.88 -17.57
CA GLY A 57 -10.31 -9.99 -18.43
C GLY A 57 -9.70 -8.79 -17.71
N TYR A 58 -9.46 -8.92 -16.39
CA TYR A 58 -8.83 -7.85 -15.64
C TYR A 58 -7.39 -7.61 -16.11
N GLU A 59 -7.12 -6.39 -16.50
CA GLU A 59 -5.78 -5.93 -16.83
C GLU A 59 -5.23 -5.04 -15.70
N VAL A 60 -3.99 -5.30 -15.29
CA VAL A 60 -3.32 -4.45 -14.30
C VAL A 60 -3.15 -3.05 -14.90
N PRO A 61 -3.67 -1.99 -14.25
CA PRO A 61 -3.51 -0.64 -14.76
C PRO A 61 -2.04 -0.30 -14.97
N THR A 62 -1.67 0.02 -16.18
CA THR A 62 -0.30 0.45 -16.49
C THR A 62 -0.09 1.86 -15.97
N VAL A 63 0.87 2.05 -15.09
CA VAL A 63 1.22 3.37 -14.59
C VAL A 63 2.01 4.10 -15.67
N LYS A 64 1.42 5.15 -16.25
CA LYS A 64 2.01 5.91 -17.36
C LYS A 64 3.15 6.83 -16.93
N GLU A 65 3.07 7.39 -15.73
CA GLU A 65 4.02 8.37 -15.23
C GLU A 65 4.41 8.08 -13.78
N LYS A 66 5.69 8.26 -13.48
CA LYS A 66 6.22 8.14 -12.13
C LYS A 66 6.74 9.49 -11.64
N LYS A 67 6.29 9.91 -10.46
CA LYS A 67 6.68 11.18 -9.84
C LYS A 67 7.24 10.95 -8.44
N ALA A 68 8.32 11.62 -8.11
CA ALA A 68 8.93 11.55 -6.79
C ALA A 68 8.97 12.93 -6.12
N TYR A 69 8.56 12.99 -4.88
CA TYR A 69 8.73 14.14 -4.00
C TYR A 69 9.89 13.87 -3.03
N LEU A 70 10.96 14.67 -3.12
CA LEU A 70 12.10 14.58 -2.22
C LEU A 70 11.93 15.60 -1.10
N LEU A 71 11.73 15.10 0.12
CA LEU A 71 11.52 15.92 1.30
C LEU A 71 12.86 16.32 1.94
N GLU A 72 13.02 17.59 2.26
CA GLU A 72 14.08 18.05 3.12
C GLU A 72 13.96 17.40 4.53
N LYS A 73 15.12 17.09 5.16
CA LYS A 73 15.13 16.42 6.48
C LYS A 73 14.44 17.21 7.60
N LYS A 74 14.38 18.53 7.46
CA LYS A 74 13.75 19.43 8.43
C LYS A 74 12.38 19.92 7.97
N MET A 75 11.71 19.14 7.11
CA MET A 75 10.37 19.46 6.65
C MET A 75 9.42 19.69 7.84
N THR A 76 8.65 20.79 7.76
CA THR A 76 7.61 21.10 8.75
C THR A 76 6.43 20.14 8.64
N LYS A 77 5.63 20.04 9.68
CA LYS A 77 4.41 19.21 9.67
C LYS A 77 3.42 19.71 8.61
N GLU A 78 3.26 21.01 8.50
CA GLU A 78 2.41 21.68 7.50
C GLU A 78 2.89 21.39 6.09
N GLY A 79 4.19 21.54 5.84
CA GLY A 79 4.81 21.22 4.55
C GLY A 79 4.66 19.74 4.17
N LEU A 80 4.81 18.83 5.14
CA LEU A 80 4.57 17.41 4.90
C LEU A 80 3.12 17.14 4.49
N LEU A 81 2.15 17.74 5.19
CA LEU A 81 0.73 17.60 4.86
C LEU A 81 0.41 18.14 3.47
N LYS A 82 1.03 19.25 3.09
CA LYS A 82 0.91 19.82 1.73
C LYS A 82 1.40 18.83 0.67
N VAL A 83 2.61 18.28 0.84
CA VAL A 83 3.16 17.29 -0.12
C VAL A 83 2.30 16.03 -0.17
N MET A 84 1.79 15.56 0.97
CA MET A 84 0.88 14.41 1.00
C MET A 84 -0.43 14.68 0.23
N SER A 85 -0.95 15.89 0.31
CA SER A 85 -2.14 16.32 -0.45
C SER A 85 -1.86 16.35 -1.95
N LEU A 86 -0.73 16.92 -2.38
CA LEU A 86 -0.29 16.92 -3.78
C LEU A 86 -0.11 15.51 -4.31
N ALA A 87 0.57 14.66 -3.54
CA ALA A 87 0.77 13.25 -3.90
C ALA A 87 -0.56 12.48 -4.03
N LYS A 88 -1.56 12.80 -3.21
CA LYS A 88 -2.90 12.22 -3.31
C LYS A 88 -3.56 12.62 -4.65
N THR A 89 -3.48 13.89 -5.01
CA THR A 89 -4.01 14.41 -6.29
C THR A 89 -3.34 13.74 -7.48
N ASP A 90 -2.00 13.63 -7.46
CA ASP A 90 -1.25 12.97 -8.53
C ASP A 90 -1.63 11.49 -8.68
N ARG A 91 -1.80 10.77 -7.56
CA ARG A 91 -2.26 9.37 -7.58
C ARG A 91 -3.67 9.23 -8.13
N GLN A 92 -4.56 10.17 -7.81
CA GLN A 92 -5.91 10.22 -8.38
C GLN A 92 -5.89 10.49 -9.89
N ALA A 93 -4.88 11.20 -10.37
CA ALA A 93 -4.61 11.41 -11.80
C ALA A 93 -3.93 10.22 -12.50
N GLY A 94 -3.71 9.10 -11.79
CA GLY A 94 -3.13 7.88 -12.33
C GLY A 94 -1.59 7.80 -12.28
N LYS A 95 -0.91 8.73 -11.62
CA LYS A 95 0.55 8.68 -11.45
C LYS A 95 0.97 7.72 -10.34
N GLN A 96 2.11 7.08 -10.49
CA GLN A 96 2.81 6.41 -9.39
C GLN A 96 3.64 7.43 -8.63
N VAL A 97 3.33 7.64 -7.35
CA VAL A 97 3.96 8.70 -6.56
C VAL A 97 4.76 8.13 -5.40
N LEU A 98 6.04 8.49 -5.35
CA LEU A 98 6.97 8.24 -4.25
C LEU A 98 7.16 9.52 -3.43
N ILE A 99 7.12 9.41 -2.10
CA ILE A 99 7.55 10.45 -1.18
C ILE A 99 8.73 9.90 -0.39
N VAL A 100 9.88 10.55 -0.45
CA VAL A 100 11.10 10.08 0.20
C VAL A 100 11.97 11.24 0.69
N ASN A 101 12.70 11.02 1.78
CA ASN A 101 13.62 12.04 2.29
C ASN A 101 14.83 12.23 1.39
N MET A 102 15.31 13.46 1.27
CA MET A 102 16.56 13.79 0.61
C MET A 102 17.73 13.09 1.29
N LYS A 103 18.59 12.45 0.49
CA LYS A 103 19.87 11.89 0.93
C LYS A 103 20.96 12.95 0.87
N LYS A 104 22.10 12.71 1.54
CA LYS A 104 23.27 13.62 1.47
C LYS A 104 23.75 13.82 0.03
N ASN A 105 23.83 12.75 -0.75
CA ASN A 105 24.12 12.84 -2.18
C ASN A 105 22.80 12.86 -2.98
N LYS A 106 22.20 14.05 -3.06
CA LYS A 106 20.95 14.27 -3.78
C LYS A 106 21.08 14.02 -5.29
N LYS A 107 22.23 14.33 -5.87
CA LYS A 107 22.49 14.10 -7.30
C LYS A 107 22.37 12.60 -7.62
N PHE A 108 23.10 11.77 -6.90
CA PHE A 108 23.04 10.32 -7.06
C PHE A 108 21.64 9.77 -6.79
N GLN A 109 20.92 10.30 -5.78
CA GLN A 109 19.54 9.89 -5.51
C GLN A 109 18.61 10.17 -6.70
N LYS A 110 18.76 11.33 -7.36
CA LYS A 110 17.97 11.67 -8.55
C LYS A 110 18.31 10.79 -9.76
N GLU A 111 19.60 10.49 -9.94
CA GLU A 111 20.04 9.57 -10.99
C GLU A 111 19.42 8.17 -10.81
N GLN A 112 19.44 7.63 -9.58
CA GLN A 112 18.78 6.34 -9.26
C GLN A 112 17.28 6.38 -9.51
N LEU A 113 16.59 7.46 -9.10
CA LEU A 113 15.16 7.60 -9.35
C LEU A 113 14.84 7.69 -10.84
N ALA A 114 15.69 8.37 -11.62
CA ALA A 114 15.52 8.42 -13.08
C ALA A 114 15.71 7.04 -13.73
N GLU A 115 16.70 6.26 -13.27
CA GLU A 115 16.90 4.86 -13.70
C GLU A 115 15.69 3.99 -13.33
N ASP A 116 15.07 4.22 -12.17
CA ASP A 116 13.83 3.54 -11.74
C ASP A 116 12.58 4.02 -12.50
N GLY A 117 12.75 4.96 -13.46
CA GLY A 117 11.70 5.44 -14.35
C GLY A 117 10.88 6.62 -13.81
N TYR A 118 11.34 7.31 -12.76
CA TYR A 118 10.70 8.55 -12.30
C TYR A 118 11.07 9.70 -13.24
N THR A 119 10.08 10.18 -13.98
CA THR A 119 10.25 11.25 -14.99
C THR A 119 10.09 12.64 -14.40
N GLU A 120 9.41 12.75 -13.27
CA GLU A 120 9.20 14.01 -12.55
C GLU A 120 9.71 13.87 -11.11
N ILE A 121 10.72 14.68 -10.76
CA ILE A 121 11.34 14.67 -9.43
C ILE A 121 11.30 16.07 -8.84
N VAL A 122 10.49 16.25 -7.79
CA VAL A 122 10.23 17.54 -7.14
C VAL A 122 11.00 17.63 -5.83
N ASP A 123 11.84 18.64 -5.71
CA ASP A 123 12.51 18.97 -4.45
C ASP A 123 11.57 19.79 -3.56
N CYS A 124 11.31 19.31 -2.36
CA CYS A 124 10.46 19.97 -1.39
C CYS A 124 11.28 20.46 -0.20
N TYR A 125 11.39 21.77 -0.07
CA TYR A 125 12.07 22.45 1.03
C TYR A 125 11.04 23.12 1.95
N ALA A 126 11.36 23.22 3.23
CA ALA A 126 10.44 23.76 4.24
C ALA A 126 10.03 25.22 3.99
N ASP A 127 10.93 26.01 3.39
CA ASP A 127 10.73 27.43 3.11
C ASP A 127 9.97 27.72 1.81
N SER A 128 9.85 26.76 0.91
CA SER A 128 9.26 26.95 -0.42
C SER A 128 8.13 25.97 -0.76
N VAL A 129 7.85 25.02 0.10
CA VAL A 129 6.84 23.97 -0.13
C VAL A 129 5.41 24.53 -0.32
N GLU A 130 5.11 25.69 0.24
CA GLU A 130 3.83 26.36 0.09
C GLU A 130 3.56 26.83 -1.34
N ASN A 131 4.61 26.99 -2.15
CA ASN A 131 4.53 27.45 -3.54
C ASN A 131 4.41 26.29 -4.55
N LEU A 132 4.33 25.04 -4.07
CA LEU A 132 4.12 23.84 -4.90
C LEU A 132 2.59 23.56 -5.18
#